data_6a56faf5dd55ebbe2293e1c27c9d93f2
#
_entry.id   6a56faf5dd55ebbe2293e1c27c9d93f2
#
_cell.length_a   1.000
_cell.length_b   1.000
_cell.length_c   1.000
_cell.angle_alpha   90.00
_cell.angle_beta   90.00
_cell.angle_gamma   90.00
#
_symmetry.space_group_name_H-M   'P 1'
#
loop_
_entity.id
_entity.type
_entity.pdbx_description
1 polymer ?
#
loop_
_entity_poly.entity_id
_entity_poly.type
_entity_poly.pdbx_seq_one_letter_code
_entity_poly.pdbx_strand_id
1 'polypeptide(L)'
;MRICRPVFQVMTIAALLSAPTLAGTQTPTAAAPSASAPSKSSVKVDMVPSLFVVNARSASLQGQTLTLAGVSPTSIVFADRPVRAAGHLPTEALLEEWTTGDFAKDAPNATVSVLGKDGVSARDVVLELKSPHLEGDRLTFDVRVLEGELAGADGPASVFVDISACP
;
A
#
# COMPACT_ATOMS: atom_id res chain seq x y z
N MET A 1 9.29 -18.88 44.99
CA MET A 1 8.71 -20.05 45.69
C MET A 1 7.68 -20.68 44.77
N ARG A 2 7.96 -21.94 44.38
CA ARG A 2 7.16 -22.99 43.70
C ARG A 2 6.78 -22.78 42.22
N ILE A 3 7.53 -23.36 41.44
CA ILE A 3 7.59 -24.37 40.37
C ILE A 3 6.40 -25.34 40.41
N CYS A 4 5.71 -25.48 39.30
CA CYS A 4 4.99 -26.68 38.93
C CYS A 4 5.03 -26.92 37.42
N ARG A 5 5.88 -27.87 37.02
CA ARG A 5 5.72 -28.75 35.82
C ARG A 5 5.00 -30.02 36.28
N PRO A 6 4.26 -30.70 35.42
CA PRO A 6 4.60 -32.04 34.99
C PRO A 6 4.40 -32.23 33.48
N VAL A 7 5.30 -32.84 32.75
CA VAL A 7 5.80 -34.23 32.63
C VAL A 7 4.78 -35.22 32.07
N PHE A 8 5.16 -35.71 30.85
CA PHE A 8 4.95 -36.99 30.23
C PHE A 8 3.55 -37.54 29.89
N GLN A 9 3.36 -37.92 28.62
CA GLN A 9 3.24 -39.34 28.28
C GLN A 9 3.39 -39.58 26.78
N VAL A 10 4.40 -40.43 26.50
CA VAL A 10 4.64 -41.10 25.25
C VAL A 10 3.70 -42.32 25.20
N MET A 11 3.05 -42.57 24.09
CA MET A 11 2.46 -43.89 23.82
C MET A 11 2.70 -44.28 22.36
N THR A 12 3.64 -45.14 22.23
CA THR A 12 3.99 -45.97 21.07
C THR A 12 3.02 -47.16 21.01
N ILE A 13 2.39 -47.42 19.87
CA ILE A 13 1.89 -48.75 19.54
C ILE A 13 2.23 -49.09 18.08
N ALA A 14 2.89 -50.20 17.91
CA ALA A 14 3.40 -50.76 16.68
C ALA A 14 2.42 -51.75 16.03
N ALA A 15 2.58 -51.88 14.72
CA ALA A 15 2.45 -53.02 13.86
C ALA A 15 1.06 -53.62 13.57
N LEU A 16 0.76 -53.80 12.30
CA LEU A 16 0.72 -55.11 11.65
C LEU A 16 0.52 -55.02 10.13
N LEU A 17 1.30 -55.83 9.45
CA LEU A 17 1.38 -56.05 8.02
C LEU A 17 0.07 -56.53 7.37
N SER A 18 -0.16 -56.13 6.11
CA SER A 18 -0.65 -57.03 5.04
C SER A 18 -0.48 -56.36 3.67
N ALA A 19 0.33 -56.87 2.83
CA ALA A 19 0.32 -56.79 1.36
C ALA A 19 -0.21 -58.12 0.81
N PRO A 20 -0.45 -58.32 -0.49
CA PRO A 20 -0.39 -57.51 -1.69
C PRO A 20 -1.63 -57.66 -2.62
N THR A 21 -1.78 -56.85 -3.65
CA THR A 21 -2.27 -57.32 -4.97
C THR A 21 -1.92 -56.28 -6.08
N LEU A 22 -1.21 -56.80 -7.07
CA LEU A 22 -0.90 -56.18 -8.35
C LEU A 22 -2.17 -55.94 -9.15
N ALA A 23 -2.25 -54.83 -9.86
CA ALA A 23 -2.52 -54.74 -11.30
C ALA A 23 -2.84 -53.29 -11.73
N GLY A 24 -2.27 -52.88 -12.83
CA GLY A 24 -2.86 -51.83 -13.67
C GLY A 24 -1.99 -50.59 -13.90
N THR A 25 -0.96 -50.81 -14.70
CA THR A 25 -0.28 -49.79 -15.49
C THR A 25 -1.26 -48.93 -16.26
N GLN A 26 -1.30 -47.62 -16.03
CA GLN A 26 -1.50 -46.62 -17.05
C GLN A 26 -1.03 -45.26 -16.52
N THR A 27 0.10 -44.83 -17.03
CA THR A 27 0.63 -43.48 -16.90
C THR A 27 -0.07 -42.56 -17.90
N PRO A 28 -0.85 -41.56 -17.48
CA PRO A 28 -1.12 -40.46 -18.38
C PRO A 28 0.06 -39.51 -18.28
N THR A 29 0.83 -39.42 -19.34
CA THR A 29 1.77 -38.34 -19.61
C THR A 29 0.97 -37.02 -19.58
N ALA A 30 0.98 -36.34 -18.46
CA ALA A 30 0.53 -34.97 -18.37
C ALA A 30 1.60 -34.10 -19.01
N ALA A 31 1.33 -33.67 -20.25
CA ALA A 31 2.07 -32.59 -20.88
C ALA A 31 1.96 -31.35 -19.98
N ALA A 32 3.05 -30.93 -19.40
CA ALA A 32 3.16 -29.67 -18.68
C ALA A 32 2.81 -28.54 -19.66
N PRO A 33 1.90 -27.62 -19.31
CA PRO A 33 1.73 -26.41 -20.11
C PRO A 33 3.03 -25.62 -20.00
N SER A 34 3.67 -25.44 -21.15
CA SER A 34 4.79 -24.50 -21.32
C SER A 34 4.30 -23.11 -20.92
N ALA A 35 4.71 -22.67 -19.73
CA ALA A 35 4.50 -21.30 -19.32
C ALA A 35 5.35 -20.41 -20.23
N SER A 36 4.73 -19.84 -21.24
CA SER A 36 5.31 -18.75 -22.02
C SER A 36 5.55 -17.61 -21.03
N ALA A 37 6.80 -17.26 -20.84
CA ALA A 37 7.17 -16.06 -20.11
C ALA A 37 6.44 -14.87 -20.75
N PRO A 38 5.85 -13.94 -19.94
CA PRO A 38 5.24 -12.75 -20.48
C PRO A 38 6.33 -11.93 -21.18
N SER A 39 6.22 -11.80 -22.49
CA SER A 39 7.04 -10.88 -23.25
C SER A 39 6.78 -9.49 -22.66
N LYS A 40 7.85 -8.79 -22.29
CA LYS A 40 7.80 -7.36 -21.93
C LYS A 40 7.47 -6.58 -23.21
N SER A 41 6.21 -6.58 -23.56
CA SER A 41 5.65 -5.59 -24.46
C SER A 41 5.72 -4.28 -23.69
N SER A 42 6.53 -3.35 -24.13
CA SER A 42 6.48 -1.96 -23.68
C SER A 42 5.19 -1.35 -24.23
N VAL A 43 4.09 -1.63 -23.57
CA VAL A 43 2.84 -0.89 -23.77
C VAL A 43 3.16 0.52 -23.29
N LYS A 44 3.12 1.49 -24.21
CA LYS A 44 3.06 2.90 -23.83
C LYS A 44 1.78 3.03 -23.04
N VAL A 45 1.90 3.02 -21.71
CA VAL A 45 0.77 3.20 -20.82
C VAL A 45 0.40 4.67 -20.95
N ASP A 46 -0.67 4.95 -21.69
CA ASP A 46 -1.30 6.25 -21.60
C ASP A 46 -1.67 6.46 -20.13
N MET A 47 -1.18 7.55 -19.55
CA MET A 47 -1.46 7.87 -18.14
C MET A 47 -2.97 8.00 -17.96
N VAL A 48 -3.53 7.07 -17.21
CA VAL A 48 -4.94 7.16 -16.84
C VAL A 48 -5.04 8.12 -15.65
N PRO A 49 -5.86 9.16 -15.71
CA PRO A 49 -6.10 10.02 -14.56
C PRO A 49 -6.43 9.17 -13.34
N SER A 50 -5.69 9.34 -12.27
CA SER A 50 -5.80 8.50 -11.09
C SER A 50 -5.69 9.34 -9.82
N LEU A 51 -6.41 8.93 -8.80
CA LEU A 51 -6.36 9.49 -7.46
C LEU A 51 -5.78 8.45 -6.51
N PHE A 52 -4.73 8.80 -5.79
CA PHE A 52 -4.20 7.98 -4.72
C PHE A 52 -4.64 8.53 -3.37
N VAL A 53 -4.96 7.64 -2.44
CA VAL A 53 -5.35 8.01 -1.08
C VAL A 53 -4.42 7.32 -0.09
N VAL A 54 -3.67 8.13 0.65
CA VAL A 54 -2.79 7.68 1.74
C VAL A 54 -3.46 8.05 3.06
N ASN A 55 -3.68 7.06 3.94
CA ASN A 55 -4.28 7.28 5.24
C ASN A 55 -3.23 7.26 6.34
N ALA A 56 -3.38 8.12 7.33
CA ALA A 56 -2.52 8.21 8.50
C ALA A 56 -3.34 8.45 9.77
N ARG A 57 -2.77 8.10 10.92
CA ARG A 57 -3.41 8.36 12.22
C ARG A 57 -3.40 9.83 12.60
N SER A 58 -2.42 10.57 12.13
CA SER A 58 -2.36 12.02 12.32
C SER A 58 -1.49 12.68 11.25
N ALA A 59 -1.71 13.98 11.06
CA ALA A 59 -0.88 14.82 10.22
C ALA A 59 -0.51 16.10 10.97
N SER A 60 0.68 16.62 10.68
CA SER A 60 1.10 17.94 11.15
C SER A 60 1.85 18.67 10.04
N LEU A 61 1.58 19.95 9.93
CA LEU A 61 2.26 20.85 8.98
C LEU A 61 3.06 21.88 9.77
N GLN A 62 4.38 21.88 9.60
CA GLN A 62 5.28 22.83 10.24
C GLN A 62 6.15 23.51 9.18
N GLY A 63 5.89 24.78 8.92
CA GLY A 63 6.55 25.50 7.85
C GLY A 63 6.29 24.86 6.49
N GLN A 64 7.32 24.28 5.88
CA GLN A 64 7.27 23.58 4.60
C GLN A 64 7.42 22.06 4.74
N THR A 65 7.20 21.52 5.91
CA THR A 65 7.29 20.09 6.14
C THR A 65 5.96 19.53 6.61
N LEU A 66 5.39 18.61 5.82
CA LEU A 66 4.25 17.79 6.21
C LEU A 66 4.76 16.49 6.83
N THR A 67 4.29 16.18 8.03
CA THR A 67 4.58 14.92 8.71
C THR A 67 3.29 14.15 8.92
N LEU A 68 3.25 12.92 8.43
CA LEU A 68 2.19 11.95 8.63
C LEU A 68 2.69 10.88 9.59
N ALA A 69 1.95 10.58 10.65
CA ALA A 69 2.31 9.53 11.60
C ALA A 69 1.26 8.41 11.61
N GLY A 70 1.73 7.17 11.71
CA GLY A 70 0.87 6.01 11.63
C GLY A 70 0.29 5.81 10.24
N VAL A 71 1.13 5.94 9.22
CA VAL A 71 0.75 5.76 7.81
C VAL A 71 0.34 4.32 7.56
N SER A 72 -0.75 4.14 6.84
CA SER A 72 -1.18 2.80 6.38
C SER A 72 -0.10 2.18 5.47
N PRO A 73 0.21 0.89 5.63
CA PRO A 73 1.15 0.20 4.73
C PRO A 73 0.61 0.07 3.30
N THR A 74 -0.69 0.32 3.11
CA THR A 74 -1.34 0.27 1.81
C THR A 74 -2.03 1.60 1.50
N SER A 75 -1.90 2.03 0.26
CA SER A 75 -2.61 3.17 -0.33
C SER A 75 -3.72 2.67 -1.24
N ILE A 76 -4.78 3.45 -1.37
CA ILE A 76 -5.90 3.16 -2.28
C ILE A 76 -5.67 3.92 -3.56
N VAL A 77 -5.99 3.30 -4.70
CA VAL A 77 -5.94 3.96 -6.00
C VAL A 77 -7.32 3.88 -6.66
N PHE A 78 -7.73 5.00 -7.23
CA PHE A 78 -8.89 5.09 -8.09
C PHE A 78 -8.43 5.55 -9.47
N ALA A 79 -8.71 4.75 -10.49
CA ALA A 79 -8.50 5.15 -11.88
C ALA A 79 -9.83 5.67 -12.46
N ASP A 80 -9.78 6.83 -13.11
CA ASP A 80 -10.97 7.43 -13.74
C ASP A 80 -11.24 6.81 -15.13
N ARG A 81 -12.12 7.43 -15.84
CA ARG A 81 -12.50 7.02 -17.18
C ARG A 81 -11.29 7.07 -18.14
N PRO A 82 -11.18 6.13 -19.09
CA PRO A 82 -12.15 5.07 -19.43
C PRO A 82 -12.06 3.81 -18.57
N VAL A 83 -11.03 3.68 -17.71
CA VAL A 83 -10.72 2.43 -16.97
C VAL A 83 -11.71 2.12 -15.86
N ARG A 84 -12.03 3.11 -15.01
CA ARG A 84 -12.94 2.95 -13.87
C ARG A 84 -12.58 1.76 -12.98
N ALA A 85 -11.45 1.82 -12.32
CA ALA A 85 -10.97 0.80 -11.42
C ALA A 85 -10.66 1.39 -10.04
N ALA A 86 -10.71 0.55 -9.03
CA ALA A 86 -10.19 0.87 -7.71
C ALA A 86 -9.40 -0.32 -7.18
N GLY A 87 -8.36 -0.06 -6.44
CA GLY A 87 -7.49 -1.09 -5.91
C GLY A 87 -6.63 -0.62 -4.75
N HIS A 88 -5.74 -1.48 -4.32
CA HIS A 88 -4.73 -1.20 -3.31
C HIS A 88 -3.34 -1.40 -3.91
N LEU A 89 -2.40 -0.62 -3.44
CA LEU A 89 -0.97 -0.84 -3.69
C LEU A 89 -0.21 -0.61 -2.37
N PRO A 90 0.99 -1.22 -2.22
CA PRO A 90 1.86 -0.87 -1.10
C PRO A 90 2.18 0.63 -1.12
N THR A 91 2.13 1.29 0.05
CA THR A 91 2.45 2.72 0.12
C THR A 91 3.89 2.99 -0.34
N GLU A 92 4.83 2.09 -0.04
CA GLU A 92 6.21 2.18 -0.54
C GLU A 92 6.27 2.22 -2.08
N ALA A 93 5.48 1.38 -2.77
CA ALA A 93 5.42 1.38 -4.23
C ALA A 93 4.85 2.69 -4.80
N LEU A 94 3.89 3.32 -4.11
CA LEU A 94 3.44 4.66 -4.48
C LEU A 94 4.57 5.69 -4.37
N LEU A 95 5.41 5.60 -3.33
CA LEU A 95 6.50 6.56 -3.11
C LEU A 95 7.62 6.47 -4.15
N GLU A 96 7.73 5.34 -4.85
CA GLU A 96 8.68 5.18 -5.98
C GLU A 96 8.38 6.15 -7.13
N GLU A 97 7.13 6.64 -7.26
CA GLU A 97 6.76 7.63 -8.28
C GLU A 97 7.54 8.94 -8.15
N TRP A 98 7.96 9.32 -6.93
CA TRP A 98 8.82 10.51 -6.72
C TRP A 98 10.29 10.27 -7.06
N THR A 99 10.70 9.02 -7.25
CA THR A 99 12.10 8.66 -7.54
C THR A 99 12.30 8.30 -9.01
N THR A 100 11.42 7.49 -9.55
CA THR A 100 11.55 6.92 -10.91
C THR A 100 10.34 7.16 -11.80
N GLY A 101 9.23 7.59 -11.22
CA GLY A 101 7.96 7.82 -11.92
C GLY A 101 7.79 9.27 -12.38
N ASP A 102 6.54 9.62 -12.62
CA ASP A 102 6.18 10.92 -13.18
C ASP A 102 6.27 12.04 -12.15
N PHE A 103 6.10 11.75 -10.85
CA PHE A 103 6.24 12.73 -9.78
C PHE A 103 7.69 13.20 -9.56
N ALA A 104 8.67 12.47 -10.10
CA ALA A 104 10.07 12.94 -10.14
C ALA A 104 10.27 14.12 -11.09
N LYS A 105 9.43 14.25 -12.11
CA LYS A 105 9.48 15.31 -13.12
C LYS A 105 8.57 16.48 -12.77
N ASP A 106 7.38 16.14 -12.27
CA ASP A 106 6.34 17.11 -11.91
C ASP A 106 5.73 16.69 -10.56
N ALA A 107 6.02 17.47 -9.53
CA ALA A 107 5.55 17.17 -8.19
C ALA A 107 4.02 17.29 -8.11
N PRO A 108 3.32 16.27 -7.60
CA PRO A 108 1.88 16.26 -7.61
C PRO A 108 1.30 17.25 -6.61
N ASN A 109 0.11 17.73 -6.93
CA ASN A 109 -0.74 18.41 -5.96
C ASN A 109 -1.49 17.36 -5.12
N ALA A 110 -1.71 17.70 -3.86
CA ALA A 110 -2.48 16.87 -2.97
C ALA A 110 -3.34 17.72 -2.03
N THR A 111 -4.51 17.18 -1.70
CA THR A 111 -5.33 17.69 -0.61
C THR A 111 -5.11 16.82 0.62
N VAL A 112 -4.72 17.44 1.73
CA VAL A 112 -4.63 16.77 3.03
C VAL A 112 -5.84 17.19 3.85
N SER A 113 -6.67 16.20 4.19
CA SER A 113 -7.84 16.37 5.05
C SER A 113 -7.58 15.74 6.40
N VAL A 114 -7.71 16.54 7.46
CA VAL A 114 -7.45 16.08 8.84
C VAL A 114 -8.72 16.29 9.66
N LEU A 115 -9.19 15.22 10.30
CA LEU A 115 -10.29 15.32 11.25
C LEU A 115 -9.78 15.87 12.59
N GLY A 116 -10.58 16.75 13.20
CA GLY A 116 -10.34 17.16 14.57
C GLY A 116 -10.60 16.03 15.55
N LYS A 117 -10.13 16.19 16.79
CA LYS A 117 -10.38 15.22 17.89
C LYS A 117 -11.85 15.02 18.20
N ASP A 118 -12.68 15.98 17.83
CA ASP A 118 -14.14 15.90 17.94
C ASP A 118 -14.77 14.91 16.95
N GLY A 119 -14.00 14.47 15.93
CA GLY A 119 -14.45 13.55 14.88
C GLY A 119 -15.48 14.16 13.91
N VAL A 120 -15.72 15.46 14.01
CA VAL A 120 -16.73 16.18 13.22
C VAL A 120 -16.13 17.29 12.36
N SER A 121 -15.25 18.10 12.95
CA SER A 121 -14.58 19.17 12.22
C SER A 121 -13.48 18.58 11.31
N ALA A 122 -13.40 19.08 10.09
CA ALA A 122 -12.31 18.78 9.17
C ALA A 122 -11.54 20.03 8.84
N ARG A 123 -10.22 19.88 8.65
CA ARG A 123 -9.33 20.91 8.15
C ARG A 123 -8.68 20.39 6.89
N ASP A 124 -8.69 21.18 5.86
CA ASP A 124 -8.14 20.84 4.57
C ASP A 124 -7.03 21.81 4.20
N VAL A 125 -5.96 21.27 3.62
CA VAL A 125 -4.89 22.05 3.03
C VAL A 125 -4.52 21.45 1.67
N VAL A 126 -4.31 22.32 0.69
CA VAL A 126 -3.82 21.91 -0.64
C VAL A 126 -2.34 22.21 -0.72
N LEU A 127 -1.58 21.20 -1.08
CA LEU A 127 -0.12 21.19 -1.08
C LEU A 127 0.42 20.65 -2.40
N GLU A 128 1.60 21.11 -2.79
CA GLU A 128 2.47 20.41 -3.73
C GLU A 128 3.44 19.54 -2.92
N LEU A 129 3.49 18.22 -3.21
CA LEU A 129 4.27 17.25 -2.44
C LEU A 129 5.61 16.94 -3.10
N LYS A 130 6.71 17.09 -2.34
CA LYS A 130 8.09 16.83 -2.78
C LYS A 130 8.81 15.94 -1.80
N SER A 131 9.85 15.25 -2.28
CA SER A 131 10.85 14.57 -1.44
C SER A 131 10.24 13.70 -0.33
N PRO A 132 9.44 12.68 -0.64
CA PRO A 132 8.92 11.79 0.39
C PRO A 132 10.03 11.05 1.11
N HIS A 133 9.91 10.93 2.42
CA HIS A 133 10.81 10.14 3.24
C HIS A 133 9.99 9.30 4.23
N LEU A 134 10.08 7.98 4.09
CA LEU A 134 9.35 7.02 4.93
C LEU A 134 10.31 6.35 5.90
N GLU A 135 10.03 6.50 7.20
CA GLU A 135 10.73 5.83 8.29
C GLU A 135 9.73 5.05 9.16
N GLY A 136 9.69 3.76 8.97
CA GLY A 136 8.69 2.91 9.62
C GLY A 136 7.27 3.30 9.20
N ASP A 137 6.46 3.81 10.13
CA ASP A 137 5.10 4.31 9.87
C ASP A 137 5.01 5.85 9.82
N ARG A 138 6.16 6.53 9.76
CA ARG A 138 6.24 8.00 9.64
C ARG A 138 6.65 8.39 8.22
N LEU A 139 5.80 9.15 7.56
CA LEU A 139 6.05 9.69 6.22
C LEU A 139 6.15 11.21 6.29
N THR A 140 7.25 11.76 5.77
CA THR A 140 7.48 13.20 5.69
C THR A 140 7.58 13.64 4.24
N PHE A 141 7.11 14.84 3.95
CA PHE A 141 7.24 15.51 2.65
C PHE A 141 7.74 16.93 2.84
N ASP A 142 8.60 17.36 1.94
CA ASP A 142 8.77 18.79 1.70
C ASP A 142 7.57 19.29 0.90
N VAL A 143 6.96 20.39 1.32
CA VAL A 143 5.72 20.86 0.71
C VAL A 143 5.75 22.34 0.40
N ARG A 144 4.98 22.71 -0.62
CA ARG A 144 4.57 24.08 -0.87
C ARG A 144 3.07 24.22 -0.64
N VAL A 145 2.68 25.02 0.33
CA VAL A 145 1.27 25.30 0.61
C VAL A 145 0.69 26.12 -0.53
N LEU A 146 -0.41 25.65 -1.10
CA LEU A 146 -1.15 26.32 -2.16
C LEU A 146 -2.38 27.00 -1.59
N GLU A 147 -3.12 26.33 -0.70
CA GLU A 147 -4.35 26.84 -0.10
C GLU A 147 -4.62 26.14 1.24
N GLY A 148 -5.26 26.84 2.17
CA GLY A 148 -5.70 26.30 3.46
C GLY A 148 -4.62 26.23 4.53
N GLU A 149 -4.97 25.61 5.66
CA GLU A 149 -4.09 25.41 6.82
C GLU A 149 -4.52 24.22 7.66
N LEU A 150 -3.59 23.64 8.42
CA LEU A 150 -3.85 22.54 9.36
C LEU A 150 -3.80 22.98 10.82
N ALA A 151 -3.86 24.27 11.11
CA ALA A 151 -3.77 24.76 12.48
C ALA A 151 -4.87 24.16 13.38
N GLY A 152 -4.45 23.48 14.46
CA GLY A 152 -5.35 22.85 15.42
C GLY A 152 -5.97 21.50 14.97
N ALA A 153 -5.60 20.99 13.79
CA ALA A 153 -6.00 19.66 13.35
C ALA A 153 -4.94 18.63 13.78
N ASP A 154 -5.36 17.60 14.49
CA ASP A 154 -4.47 16.59 15.09
C ASP A 154 -5.05 15.18 15.13
N GLY A 155 -6.11 14.93 14.38
CA GLY A 155 -6.77 13.64 14.25
C GLY A 155 -6.35 12.85 13.00
N PRO A 156 -7.14 11.82 12.67
CA PRO A 156 -6.91 11.01 11.48
C PRO A 156 -6.87 11.84 10.21
N ALA A 157 -5.94 11.50 9.33
CA ALA A 157 -5.69 12.24 8.10
C ALA A 157 -5.79 11.34 6.87
N SER A 158 -6.29 11.92 5.79
CA SER A 158 -6.26 11.36 4.45
C SER A 158 -5.57 12.33 3.50
N VAL A 159 -4.63 11.83 2.72
CA VAL A 159 -3.92 12.58 1.68
C VAL A 159 -4.40 12.09 0.33
N PHE A 160 -5.01 12.97 -0.43
CA PHE A 160 -5.53 12.72 -1.76
C PHE A 160 -4.52 13.28 -2.76
N VAL A 161 -3.79 12.40 -3.45
CA VAL A 161 -2.78 12.76 -4.44
C VAL A 161 -3.38 12.59 -5.83
N ASP A 162 -3.49 13.68 -6.57
CA ASP A 162 -4.08 13.69 -7.90
C ASP A 162 -3.00 13.58 -8.97
N ILE A 163 -3.16 12.60 -9.85
CA ILE A 163 -2.42 12.53 -11.12
C ILE A 163 -3.32 13.14 -12.17
N SER A 164 -3.20 14.42 -12.38
CA SER A 164 -3.78 15.08 -13.53
C SER A 164 -2.95 14.70 -14.75
N ALA A 165 -3.55 13.97 -15.70
CA ALA A 165 -2.97 13.87 -17.02
C ALA A 165 -2.84 15.29 -17.58
N CYS A 166 -1.61 15.80 -17.65
CA CYS A 166 -1.36 17.06 -18.34
C CYS A 166 -1.76 16.89 -19.81
N PRO A 167 -2.61 17.77 -20.36
CA PRO A 167 -3.07 17.66 -21.74
C PRO A 167 -1.93 17.85 -22.76
#